data_817e792dc1a9598116838db1789fdbef
#
_entry.id   817e792dc1a9598116838db1789fdbef
#
_cell.length_a   1.000
_cell.length_b   1.000
_cell.length_c   1.000
_cell.angle_alpha   90.00
_cell.angle_beta   90.00
_cell.angle_gamma   90.00
#
_symmetry.space_group_name_H-M   'P 1'
#
loop_
_entity.id
_entity.type
_entity.pdbx_description
1 polymer ?
#
loop_
_entity_poly.entity_id
_entity_poly.type
_entity_poly.pdbx_seq_one_letter_code
_entity_poly.pdbx_strand_id
1 'polypeptide(L)'
;MIKLKKNKIIQISLFIIGTLILFFTYSDKKLKKSKIIIPTETKTKLENSQSSQDGSDTFYNIEYSGFDLEGNRYVLKAEEAINNKDNQDIVIMKLVNAYFYFKDDTVVEVKSDAGIYNNRTLDMKFNGNIKALYDKSKLFAQKAEYSNSKSYLTVYDKVEIIDTKGTMVADKLFFDIKNGTLDISSMNNNLVNTQLNLK
;
A
#
# COMPACT_ATOMS: atom_id res chain seq x y z
N MET A 1 -67.33 -6.49 -15.61
CA MET A 1 -66.28 -7.50 -15.27
C MET A 1 -65.26 -7.56 -16.41
N ILE A 2 -64.09 -6.95 -16.26
CA ILE A 2 -63.05 -6.86 -17.30
C ILE A 2 -62.29 -8.20 -17.30
N LYS A 3 -62.51 -9.05 -18.32
CA LYS A 3 -61.70 -10.26 -18.53
C LYS A 3 -60.29 -9.86 -19.03
N LEU A 4 -59.35 -9.68 -18.13
CA LEU A 4 -57.95 -9.52 -18.48
C LEU A 4 -57.44 -10.80 -19.15
N LYS A 5 -56.94 -10.73 -20.40
CA LYS A 5 -56.32 -11.86 -21.10
C LYS A 5 -55.19 -12.42 -20.24
N LYS A 6 -55.13 -13.77 -20.12
CA LYS A 6 -54.17 -14.52 -19.25
C LYS A 6 -52.72 -14.02 -19.36
N ASN A 7 -52.27 -13.58 -20.53
CA ASN A 7 -50.96 -13.04 -20.79
C ASN A 7 -50.69 -11.65 -20.12
N LYS A 8 -51.76 -10.82 -20.00
CA LYS A 8 -51.64 -9.53 -19.30
C LYS A 8 -51.52 -9.71 -17.79
N ILE A 9 -52.15 -10.73 -17.23
CA ILE A 9 -52.06 -11.05 -15.81
C ILE A 9 -50.63 -11.52 -15.47
N ILE A 10 -50.03 -12.35 -16.34
CA ILE A 10 -48.65 -12.81 -16.17
C ILE A 10 -47.65 -11.63 -16.25
N GLN A 11 -47.84 -10.71 -17.20
CA GLN A 11 -46.99 -9.52 -17.34
C GLN A 11 -47.08 -8.59 -16.12
N ILE A 12 -48.27 -8.36 -15.59
CA ILE A 12 -48.48 -7.53 -14.39
C ILE A 12 -47.89 -8.21 -13.17
N SER A 13 -48.02 -9.53 -13.03
CA SER A 13 -47.41 -10.29 -11.94
C SER A 13 -45.86 -10.20 -11.98
N LEU A 14 -45.25 -10.32 -13.17
CA LEU A 14 -43.81 -10.21 -13.34
C LEU A 14 -43.30 -8.80 -13.01
N PHE A 15 -44.07 -7.78 -13.39
CA PHE A 15 -43.73 -6.37 -13.07
C PHE A 15 -43.83 -6.10 -11.55
N ILE A 16 -44.85 -6.65 -10.88
CA ILE A 16 -44.98 -6.52 -9.41
C ILE A 16 -43.85 -7.23 -8.70
N ILE A 17 -43.46 -8.43 -9.13
CA ILE A 17 -42.35 -9.18 -8.55
C ILE A 17 -41.04 -8.40 -8.76
N GLY A 18 -40.80 -7.85 -9.95
CA GLY A 18 -39.62 -7.04 -10.24
C GLY A 18 -39.52 -5.77 -9.37
N THR A 19 -40.64 -5.05 -9.22
CA THR A 19 -40.68 -3.86 -8.32
C THR A 19 -40.53 -4.24 -6.85
N LEU A 20 -41.03 -5.39 -6.43
CA LEU A 20 -40.90 -5.90 -5.07
C LEU A 20 -39.43 -6.25 -4.76
N ILE A 21 -38.73 -6.88 -5.70
CA ILE A 21 -37.29 -7.18 -5.58
C ILE A 21 -36.49 -5.87 -5.50
N LEU A 22 -36.77 -4.90 -6.35
CA LEU A 22 -36.10 -3.58 -6.28
C LEU A 22 -36.39 -2.86 -4.95
N PHE A 23 -37.63 -2.91 -4.49
CA PHE A 23 -38.00 -2.29 -3.21
C PHE A 23 -37.28 -2.96 -2.03
N PHE A 24 -37.20 -4.30 -1.97
CA PHE A 24 -36.45 -5.01 -0.94
C PHE A 24 -34.96 -4.73 -1.05
N THR A 25 -34.37 -4.71 -2.25
CA THR A 25 -32.94 -4.44 -2.45
C THR A 25 -32.57 -3.00 -2.06
N TYR A 26 -33.47 -2.04 -2.26
CA TYR A 26 -33.24 -0.63 -1.89
C TYR A 26 -33.72 -0.27 -0.48
N SER A 27 -34.69 -1.00 0.08
CA SER A 27 -35.24 -0.73 1.41
C SER A 27 -34.30 -1.18 2.53
N ASP A 28 -33.44 -2.18 2.29
CA ASP A 28 -32.45 -2.65 3.27
C ASP A 28 -31.20 -1.77 3.36
N LYS A 29 -31.13 -0.65 2.63
CA LYS A 29 -30.16 0.43 2.90
C LYS A 29 -30.60 1.35 4.04
N LYS A 30 -31.23 0.84 5.08
CA LYS A 30 -30.96 1.38 6.41
C LYS A 30 -29.51 1.02 6.69
N LEU A 31 -28.61 1.99 6.36
CA LEU A 31 -27.33 2.11 7.00
C LEU A 31 -27.55 1.76 8.47
N LYS A 32 -27.26 0.52 8.87
CA LYS A 32 -26.78 0.29 10.20
C LYS A 32 -25.62 1.29 10.30
N LYS A 33 -25.86 2.46 10.91
CA LYS A 33 -24.83 3.15 11.63
C LYS A 33 -24.30 2.06 12.57
N SER A 34 -23.32 1.32 12.12
CA SER A 34 -22.45 0.60 13.00
C SER A 34 -21.93 1.72 13.87
N LYS A 35 -22.46 1.78 15.08
CA LYS A 35 -21.86 2.52 16.17
C LYS A 35 -20.47 1.91 16.19
N ILE A 36 -19.52 2.59 15.53
CA ILE A 36 -18.11 2.27 15.65
C ILE A 36 -17.88 2.40 17.14
N ILE A 37 -17.90 1.27 17.82
CA ILE A 37 -17.42 1.18 19.20
C ILE A 37 -15.92 1.31 18.99
N ILE A 38 -15.44 2.56 18.95
CA ILE A 38 -14.04 2.85 19.06
C ILE A 38 -13.65 2.36 20.44
N PRO A 39 -12.80 1.34 20.57
CA PRO A 39 -12.32 0.92 21.87
C PRO A 39 -11.78 2.15 22.59
N THR A 40 -12.00 2.25 23.89
CA THR A 40 -11.58 3.40 24.70
C THR A 40 -10.09 3.69 24.55
N GLU A 41 -9.28 2.68 24.26
CA GLU A 41 -7.85 2.79 23.95
C GLU A 41 -7.57 3.58 22.66
N THR A 42 -8.46 3.50 21.65
CA THR A 42 -8.33 4.26 20.40
C THR A 42 -8.70 5.73 20.59
N LYS A 43 -9.64 6.04 21.50
CA LYS A 43 -9.95 7.43 21.87
C LYS A 43 -8.78 8.11 22.57
N THR A 44 -8.13 7.43 23.50
CA THR A 44 -6.95 7.97 24.20
C THR A 44 -5.76 8.19 23.25
N LYS A 45 -5.64 7.39 22.18
CA LYS A 45 -4.62 7.60 21.14
C LYS A 45 -4.91 8.76 20.20
N LEU A 46 -6.19 9.09 19.96
CA LEU A 46 -6.60 10.24 19.16
C LEU A 46 -6.47 11.58 19.93
N GLU A 47 -6.55 11.56 21.25
CA GLU A 47 -6.38 12.75 22.09
C GLU A 47 -4.91 13.15 22.28
N ASN A 48 -3.95 12.27 21.96
CA ASN A 48 -2.51 12.54 21.96
C ASN A 48 -1.99 13.14 20.63
N SER A 49 -2.86 13.69 19.78
CA SER A 49 -2.46 14.56 18.69
C SER A 49 -1.95 15.87 19.30
N GLN A 50 -0.69 15.93 19.65
CA GLN A 50 -0.06 17.20 20.01
C GLN A 50 0.04 18.01 18.73
N SER A 51 -0.80 19.06 18.62
CA SER A 51 -0.52 20.14 17.68
C SER A 51 0.85 20.73 18.07
N SER A 52 1.86 20.42 17.29
CA SER A 52 3.16 21.05 17.44
C SER A 52 2.98 22.55 17.28
N GLN A 53 3.70 23.36 18.05
CA GLN A 53 3.69 24.84 17.97
C GLN A 53 3.97 25.35 16.54
N ASP A 54 4.40 24.50 15.64
CA ASP A 54 4.69 24.75 14.24
C ASP A 54 3.51 24.45 13.29
N GLY A 55 2.28 24.16 13.81
CA GLY A 55 1.04 23.99 13.02
C GLY A 55 1.05 22.81 12.05
N SER A 56 1.97 21.85 12.15
CA SER A 56 1.91 20.56 11.47
C SER A 56 1.19 19.56 12.37
N ASP A 57 0.18 18.88 11.83
CA ASP A 57 -0.51 17.82 12.57
C ASP A 57 0.38 16.58 12.60
N THR A 58 0.72 16.14 13.80
CA THR A 58 1.48 14.90 14.02
C THR A 58 0.53 13.80 14.45
N PHE A 59 0.59 12.68 13.78
CA PHE A 59 -0.20 11.47 14.05
C PHE A 59 0.71 10.33 14.48
N TYR A 60 0.24 9.47 15.38
CA TYR A 60 1.00 8.34 15.89
C TYR A 60 0.33 7.01 15.55
N ASN A 61 1.17 5.98 15.31
CA ASN A 61 0.72 4.62 14.99
C ASN A 61 -0.30 4.59 13.85
N ILE A 62 0.03 5.25 12.74
CA ILE A 62 -0.83 5.36 11.57
C ILE A 62 -0.69 4.14 10.66
N GLU A 63 -1.75 3.89 9.91
CA GLU A 63 -1.78 2.91 8.85
C GLU A 63 -2.45 3.50 7.61
N TYR A 64 -1.74 3.44 6.48
CA TYR A 64 -2.28 3.69 5.15
C TYR A 64 -2.37 2.38 4.38
N SER A 65 -3.44 2.17 3.64
CA SER A 65 -3.56 1.02 2.76
C SER A 65 -4.20 1.40 1.44
N GLY A 66 -3.81 0.71 0.38
CA GLY A 66 -4.29 0.98 -0.97
C GLY A 66 -3.95 -0.13 -1.93
N PHE A 67 -4.16 0.16 -3.21
CA PHE A 67 -3.79 -0.69 -4.32
C PHE A 67 -2.91 0.10 -5.29
N ASP A 68 -1.90 -0.55 -5.84
CA ASP A 68 -1.10 0.01 -6.92
C ASP A 68 -1.83 -0.08 -8.28
N LEU A 69 -1.22 0.44 -9.35
CA LEU A 69 -1.82 0.40 -10.68
C LEU A 69 -1.96 -1.02 -11.24
N GLU A 70 -1.15 -1.96 -10.79
CA GLU A 70 -1.22 -3.38 -11.14
C GLU A 70 -2.27 -4.13 -10.30
N GLY A 71 -2.87 -3.46 -9.29
CA GLY A 71 -3.88 -4.01 -8.39
C GLY A 71 -3.30 -4.85 -7.26
N ASN A 72 -2.01 -4.69 -6.94
CA ASN A 72 -1.41 -5.28 -5.74
C ASN A 72 -1.77 -4.41 -4.54
N ARG A 73 -2.14 -5.06 -3.44
CA ARG A 73 -2.45 -4.36 -2.20
C ARG A 73 -1.16 -3.98 -1.48
N TYR A 74 -1.14 -2.78 -0.89
CA TYR A 74 -0.10 -2.40 0.05
C TYR A 74 -0.67 -1.90 1.39
N VAL A 75 0.14 -1.99 2.43
CA VAL A 75 -0.13 -1.44 3.76
C VAL A 75 1.15 -0.75 4.24
N LEU A 76 1.04 0.53 4.58
CA LEU A 76 2.11 1.35 5.15
C LEU A 76 1.78 1.65 6.61
N LYS A 77 2.65 1.31 7.53
CA LYS A 77 2.56 1.64 8.94
C LYS A 77 3.71 2.54 9.34
N ALA A 78 3.46 3.51 10.21
CA ALA A 78 4.50 4.33 10.79
C ALA A 78 4.20 4.63 12.25
N GLU A 79 5.23 4.73 13.09
CA GLU A 79 5.06 5.13 14.48
C GLU A 79 4.68 6.61 14.59
N GLU A 80 5.21 7.45 13.69
CA GLU A 80 4.90 8.88 13.62
C GLU A 80 4.70 9.28 12.15
N ALA A 81 3.71 10.13 11.90
CA ALA A 81 3.46 10.73 10.60
C ALA A 81 3.12 12.21 10.75
N ILE A 82 3.66 13.02 9.86
CA ILE A 82 3.49 14.47 9.83
C ILE A 82 3.00 14.85 8.44
N ASN A 83 1.88 15.52 8.35
CA ASN A 83 1.42 16.12 7.10
C ASN A 83 2.28 17.33 6.75
N ASN A 84 2.74 17.41 5.52
CA ASN A 84 3.46 18.59 5.05
C ASN A 84 2.48 19.76 4.89
N LYS A 85 2.79 20.90 5.51
CA LYS A 85 1.93 22.09 5.46
C LYS A 85 1.79 22.69 4.07
N ASP A 86 2.89 22.70 3.33
CA ASP A 86 2.94 23.31 2.00
C ASP A 86 2.32 22.40 0.95
N ASN A 87 2.28 21.09 1.22
CA ASN A 87 1.67 20.11 0.34
C ASN A 87 1.02 18.98 1.16
N GLN A 88 -0.29 19.08 1.34
CA GLN A 88 -1.09 18.11 2.12
C GLN A 88 -1.13 16.69 1.50
N ASP A 89 -0.72 16.55 0.23
CA ASP A 89 -0.61 15.22 -0.38
C ASP A 89 0.63 14.45 0.12
N ILE A 90 1.59 15.15 0.75
CA ILE A 90 2.84 14.57 1.23
C ILE A 90 2.75 14.27 2.72
N VAL A 91 2.98 13.02 3.06
CA VAL A 91 3.09 12.53 4.43
C VAL A 91 4.52 12.11 4.70
N ILE A 92 5.13 12.71 5.70
CA ILE A 92 6.47 12.37 6.19
C ILE A 92 6.29 11.38 7.35
N MET A 93 6.96 10.24 7.29
CA MET A 93 6.79 9.14 8.24
C MET A 93 8.11 8.76 8.90
N LYS A 94 8.05 8.32 10.15
CA LYS A 94 9.18 7.75 10.90
C LYS A 94 8.89 6.32 11.31
N LEU A 95 9.94 5.50 11.34
CA LEU A 95 9.88 4.09 11.71
C LEU A 95 8.80 3.36 10.91
N VAL A 96 9.06 3.29 9.59
CA VAL A 96 8.10 2.77 8.61
C VAL A 96 8.21 1.25 8.51
N ASN A 97 7.06 0.59 8.47
CA ASN A 97 6.91 -0.82 8.14
C ASN A 97 5.85 -0.96 7.03
N ALA A 98 6.28 -1.36 5.84
CA ALA A 98 5.43 -1.50 4.66
C ALA A 98 5.29 -2.97 4.27
N TYR A 99 4.10 -3.35 3.84
CA TYR A 99 3.78 -4.67 3.31
C TYR A 99 3.19 -4.54 1.93
N PHE A 100 3.74 -5.26 0.97
CA PHE A 100 3.23 -5.35 -0.39
C PHE A 100 2.75 -6.77 -0.65
N TYR A 101 1.47 -6.92 -1.00
CA TYR A 101 0.82 -8.20 -1.26
C TYR A 101 0.59 -8.34 -2.75
N PHE A 102 1.34 -9.21 -3.39
CA PHE A 102 1.25 -9.46 -4.82
C PHE A 102 0.17 -10.51 -5.16
N LYS A 103 -0.25 -10.53 -6.42
CA LYS A 103 -1.32 -11.43 -6.90
C LYS A 103 -0.98 -12.91 -6.86
N ASP A 104 0.30 -13.24 -6.79
CA ASP A 104 0.83 -14.61 -6.66
C ASP A 104 1.01 -15.05 -5.20
N ASP A 105 0.31 -14.39 -4.27
CA ASP A 105 0.38 -14.59 -2.83
C ASP A 105 1.76 -14.23 -2.20
N THR A 106 2.65 -13.64 -2.97
CA THR A 106 3.92 -13.14 -2.47
C THR A 106 3.72 -11.94 -1.57
N VAL A 107 4.44 -11.88 -0.47
CA VAL A 107 4.47 -10.74 0.44
C VAL A 107 5.90 -10.22 0.56
N VAL A 108 6.07 -8.93 0.32
CA VAL A 108 7.33 -8.21 0.60
C VAL A 108 7.12 -7.32 1.80
N GLU A 109 7.91 -7.51 2.85
CA GLU A 109 7.97 -6.63 4.02
C GLU A 109 9.16 -5.70 3.87
N VAL A 110 8.95 -4.38 4.07
CA VAL A 110 9.99 -3.35 4.01
C VAL A 110 9.98 -2.55 5.29
N LYS A 111 11.14 -2.41 5.94
CA LYS A 111 11.35 -1.54 7.10
C LYS A 111 12.35 -0.44 6.75
N SER A 112 12.13 0.77 7.29
CA SER A 112 13.05 1.90 7.16
C SER A 112 12.91 2.86 8.33
N ASP A 113 13.95 3.68 8.57
CA ASP A 113 13.93 4.70 9.62
C ASP A 113 12.93 5.82 9.29
N ALA A 114 12.84 6.19 8.01
CA ALA A 114 11.94 7.23 7.54
C ALA A 114 11.31 6.88 6.20
N GLY A 115 10.19 7.53 5.90
CA GLY A 115 9.51 7.41 4.62
C GLY A 115 8.79 8.69 4.22
N ILE A 116 8.48 8.80 2.96
CA ILE A 116 7.60 9.82 2.39
C ILE A 116 6.56 9.11 1.53
N TYR A 117 5.32 9.42 1.76
CA TYR A 117 4.20 8.90 0.99
C TYR A 117 3.45 10.06 0.34
N ASN A 118 3.15 9.92 -0.95
CA ASN A 118 2.32 10.88 -1.66
C ASN A 118 0.92 10.29 -1.85
N ASN A 119 -0.07 10.84 -1.15
CA ASN A 119 -1.46 10.38 -1.17
C ASN A 119 -2.13 10.50 -2.55
N ARG A 120 -1.63 11.39 -3.42
CA ARG A 120 -2.21 11.64 -4.74
C ARG A 120 -1.65 10.69 -5.80
N THR A 121 -0.31 10.53 -5.82
CA THR A 121 0.38 9.72 -6.83
C THR A 121 0.60 8.28 -6.37
N LEU A 122 0.46 8.01 -5.06
CA LEU A 122 0.77 6.75 -4.40
C LEU A 122 2.27 6.38 -4.49
N ASP A 123 3.12 7.38 -4.80
CA ASP A 123 4.57 7.19 -4.79
C ASP A 123 5.09 7.11 -3.36
N MET A 124 6.13 6.30 -3.16
CA MET A 124 6.71 6.05 -1.84
C MET A 124 8.23 6.20 -1.90
N LYS A 125 8.80 6.80 -0.85
CA LYS A 125 10.24 6.85 -0.65
C LYS A 125 10.56 6.31 0.72
N PHE A 126 11.61 5.49 0.81
CA PHE A 126 12.14 4.93 2.05
C PHE A 126 13.57 5.40 2.21
N ASN A 127 13.96 5.75 3.42
CA ASN A 127 15.28 6.30 3.73
C ASN A 127 15.79 5.80 5.08
N GLY A 128 17.05 5.42 5.11
CA GLY A 128 17.76 4.94 6.30
C GLY A 128 17.46 3.48 6.65
N ASN A 129 18.52 2.71 6.77
CA ASN A 129 18.52 1.33 7.27
C ASN A 129 17.43 0.43 6.67
N ILE A 130 17.23 0.56 5.35
CA ILE A 130 16.20 -0.22 4.65
C ILE A 130 16.54 -1.70 4.75
N LYS A 131 15.53 -2.47 5.15
CA LYS A 131 15.56 -3.92 5.15
C LYS A 131 14.28 -4.44 4.51
N ALA A 132 14.41 -5.09 3.36
CA ALA A 132 13.30 -5.78 2.71
C ALA A 132 13.45 -7.30 2.85
N LEU A 133 12.32 -7.97 3.08
CA LEU A 133 12.22 -9.43 3.18
C LEU A 133 11.27 -9.93 2.11
N TYR A 134 11.73 -10.92 1.35
CA TYR A 134 10.97 -11.63 0.34
C TYR A 134 11.28 -13.12 0.43
N ASP A 135 10.36 -13.91 0.92
CA ASP A 135 10.59 -15.33 1.24
C ASP A 135 11.87 -15.51 2.10
N LYS A 136 12.89 -16.14 1.57
CA LYS A 136 14.18 -16.33 2.24
C LYS A 136 15.23 -15.28 1.89
N SER A 137 14.93 -14.41 0.96
CA SER A 137 15.83 -13.36 0.48
C SER A 137 15.71 -12.11 1.34
N LYS A 138 16.83 -11.48 1.61
CA LYS A 138 16.93 -10.22 2.34
C LYS A 138 17.63 -9.19 1.46
N LEU A 139 17.08 -7.98 1.42
CA LEU A 139 17.72 -6.83 0.78
C LEU A 139 17.98 -5.77 1.84
N PHE A 140 19.16 -5.20 1.79
CA PHE A 140 19.57 -4.04 2.60
C PHE A 140 19.95 -2.90 1.67
N ALA A 141 19.61 -1.67 2.06
CA ALA A 141 19.96 -0.45 1.33
C ALA A 141 19.82 0.78 2.22
N GLN A 142 20.19 1.95 1.72
CA GLN A 142 19.94 3.21 2.40
C GLN A 142 18.75 3.97 1.82
N LYS A 143 18.43 3.78 0.53
CA LYS A 143 17.37 4.50 -0.16
C LYS A 143 16.60 3.59 -1.10
N ALA A 144 15.28 3.77 -1.12
CA ALA A 144 14.41 3.16 -2.12
C ALA A 144 13.29 4.12 -2.51
N GLU A 145 12.96 4.13 -3.80
CA GLU A 145 11.89 4.94 -4.37
C GLU A 145 10.99 4.08 -5.25
N TYR A 146 9.72 4.02 -4.89
CA TYR A 146 8.67 3.40 -5.68
C TYR A 146 7.85 4.49 -6.36
N SER A 147 7.75 4.42 -7.68
CA SER A 147 6.85 5.26 -8.46
C SER A 147 5.67 4.44 -8.96
N ASN A 148 4.50 4.68 -8.38
CA ASN A 148 3.27 4.04 -8.80
C ASN A 148 2.88 4.43 -10.23
N SER A 149 2.95 5.72 -10.57
CA SER A 149 2.56 6.23 -11.89
C SER A 149 3.41 5.71 -13.05
N LYS A 150 4.64 5.30 -12.77
CA LYS A 150 5.60 4.79 -13.76
C LYS A 150 5.88 3.30 -13.59
N SER A 151 5.30 2.66 -12.58
CA SER A 151 5.44 1.22 -12.26
C SER A 151 6.91 0.79 -12.17
N TYR A 152 7.74 1.54 -11.44
CA TYR A 152 9.13 1.16 -11.19
C TYR A 152 9.52 1.29 -9.72
N LEU A 153 10.51 0.50 -9.34
CA LEU A 153 11.20 0.57 -8.05
C LEU A 153 12.69 0.81 -8.31
N THR A 154 13.25 1.82 -7.65
CA THR A 154 14.69 2.05 -7.60
C THR A 154 15.18 1.85 -6.17
N VAL A 155 16.21 1.02 -5.99
CA VAL A 155 16.89 0.82 -4.70
C VAL A 155 18.35 1.21 -4.90
N TYR A 156 18.89 2.01 -4.03
CA TYR A 156 20.25 2.54 -4.20
C TYR A 156 20.91 2.89 -2.87
N ASP A 157 22.22 3.10 -2.95
CA ASP A 157 23.08 3.41 -1.82
C ASP A 157 23.28 2.19 -0.89
N LYS A 158 24.42 1.52 -1.05
CA LYS A 158 24.84 0.33 -0.28
C LYS A 158 23.86 -0.85 -0.40
N VAL A 159 23.54 -1.21 -1.62
CA VAL A 159 22.61 -2.32 -1.86
C VAL A 159 23.31 -3.65 -1.65
N GLU A 160 22.74 -4.49 -0.78
CA GLU A 160 23.16 -5.86 -0.53
C GLU A 160 21.94 -6.77 -0.58
N ILE A 161 22.04 -7.84 -1.36
CA ILE A 161 21.02 -8.89 -1.41
C ILE A 161 21.65 -10.18 -0.90
N ILE A 162 21.01 -10.80 0.07
CA ILE A 162 21.38 -12.10 0.64
C ILE A 162 20.26 -13.09 0.35
N ASP A 163 20.59 -14.15 -0.37
CA ASP A 163 19.69 -15.24 -0.71
C ASP A 163 20.33 -16.58 -0.37
N THR A 164 19.54 -17.66 -0.38
CA THR A 164 20.06 -19.02 -0.18
C THR A 164 21.08 -19.44 -1.24
N LYS A 165 21.04 -18.83 -2.43
CA LYS A 165 21.94 -19.09 -3.56
C LYS A 165 23.21 -18.26 -3.54
N GLY A 166 23.25 -17.20 -2.72
CA GLY A 166 24.44 -16.35 -2.63
C GLY A 166 24.16 -14.95 -2.15
N THR A 167 25.19 -14.10 -2.26
CA THR A 167 25.12 -12.68 -1.91
C THR A 167 25.51 -11.83 -3.12
N MET A 168 24.81 -10.71 -3.27
CA MET A 168 25.11 -9.74 -4.31
C MET A 168 25.21 -8.35 -3.68
N VAL A 169 26.22 -7.58 -4.09
CA VAL A 169 26.41 -6.17 -3.72
C VAL A 169 26.41 -5.32 -4.96
N ALA A 170 25.67 -4.23 -4.93
CA ALA A 170 25.53 -3.29 -6.02
C ALA A 170 25.35 -1.86 -5.48
N ASP A 171 25.51 -0.85 -6.34
CA ASP A 171 25.22 0.53 -5.94
C ASP A 171 23.76 0.90 -6.20
N LYS A 172 23.15 0.29 -7.23
CA LYS A 172 21.78 0.56 -7.62
C LYS A 172 21.12 -0.63 -8.27
N LEU A 173 19.84 -0.85 -7.92
CA LEU A 173 18.90 -1.72 -8.60
C LEU A 173 17.78 -0.86 -9.18
N PHE A 174 17.40 -1.15 -10.42
CA PHE A 174 16.22 -0.57 -11.04
C PHE A 174 15.31 -1.71 -11.52
N PHE A 175 14.13 -1.77 -10.95
CA PHE A 175 13.13 -2.77 -11.29
C PHE A 175 11.97 -2.12 -12.01
N ASP A 176 11.78 -2.46 -13.28
CA ASP A 176 10.60 -2.14 -14.06
C ASP A 176 9.53 -3.19 -13.77
N ILE A 177 8.55 -2.82 -12.94
CA ILE A 177 7.51 -3.72 -12.46
C ILE A 177 6.60 -4.15 -13.61
N LYS A 178 6.31 -3.22 -14.52
CA LYS A 178 5.42 -3.47 -15.67
C LYS A 178 6.00 -4.51 -16.62
N ASN A 179 7.29 -4.41 -16.91
CA ASN A 179 7.97 -5.31 -17.85
C ASN A 179 8.62 -6.51 -17.14
N GLY A 180 8.67 -6.53 -15.81
CA GLY A 180 9.31 -7.59 -15.02
C GLY A 180 10.82 -7.66 -15.23
N THR A 181 11.49 -6.53 -15.52
CA THR A 181 12.94 -6.49 -15.75
C THR A 181 13.67 -5.86 -14.56
N LEU A 182 14.87 -6.37 -14.29
CA LEU A 182 15.75 -5.89 -13.23
C LEU A 182 17.10 -5.48 -13.85
N ASP A 183 17.42 -4.20 -13.75
CA ASP A 183 18.74 -3.67 -14.10
C ASP A 183 19.57 -3.46 -12.84
N ILE A 184 20.78 -3.98 -12.84
CA ILE A 184 21.73 -3.89 -11.74
C ILE A 184 22.92 -3.06 -12.22
N SER A 185 23.24 -1.99 -11.51
CA SER A 185 24.34 -1.13 -11.88
C SER A 185 25.26 -0.86 -10.71
N SER A 186 26.53 -0.68 -11.04
CA SER A 186 27.55 -0.17 -10.16
C SER A 186 27.96 1.22 -10.64
N MET A 187 28.06 2.19 -9.73
CA MET A 187 28.56 3.53 -10.00
C MET A 187 30.09 3.57 -9.79
N ASN A 188 30.77 4.48 -10.47
CA ASN A 188 32.20 4.76 -10.25
C ASN A 188 33.16 3.59 -10.49
N ASN A 189 33.00 2.82 -11.57
CA ASN A 189 33.86 1.68 -11.91
C ASN A 189 33.89 0.55 -10.86
N ASN A 190 33.02 0.55 -9.87
CA ASN A 190 32.86 -0.58 -8.99
C ASN A 190 32.20 -1.73 -9.74
N LEU A 191 32.67 -2.94 -9.52
CA LEU A 191 32.07 -4.13 -10.11
C LEU A 191 30.88 -4.57 -9.27
N VAL A 192 29.83 -5.07 -9.92
CA VAL A 192 28.79 -5.82 -9.21
C VAL A 192 29.41 -7.11 -8.72
N ASN A 193 29.51 -7.27 -7.40
CA ASN A 193 30.07 -8.48 -6.79
C ASN A 193 28.96 -9.47 -6.49
N THR A 194 29.09 -10.68 -7.03
CA THR A 194 28.16 -11.77 -6.77
C THR A 194 28.93 -13.00 -6.30
N GLN A 195 28.56 -13.53 -5.13
CA GLN A 195 29.04 -14.81 -4.62
C GLN A 195 27.91 -15.82 -4.70
N LEU A 196 28.13 -16.92 -5.41
CA LEU A 196 27.14 -18.00 -5.57
C LEU A 196 27.55 -19.21 -4.73
N ASN A 197 26.62 -19.77 -3.98
CA ASN A 197 26.77 -21.04 -3.30
C ASN A 197 26.46 -22.16 -4.30
N LEU A 198 27.50 -22.73 -4.88
CA LEU A 198 27.36 -23.92 -5.71
C LEU A 198 27.23 -25.15 -4.80
N LYS A 199 26.07 -25.80 -4.82
CA LYS A 199 25.84 -27.09 -4.21
C LYS A 199 26.18 -28.18 -5.18
#